data_c460c5f1c6862f7887173b01adcc0926
#
_entry.id   c460c5f1c6862f7887173b01adcc0926
#
_cell.length_a   1.000
_cell.length_b   1.000
_cell.length_c   1.000
_cell.angle_alpha   90.00
_cell.angle_beta   90.00
_cell.angle_gamma   90.00
#
_symmetry.space_group_name_H-M   'P 1'
#
loop_
_entity.id
_entity.type
_entity.pdbx_description
1 polymer ?
#
loop_
_entity_poly.entity_id
_entity_poly.type
_entity_poly.pdbx_seq_one_letter_code
_entity_poly.pdbx_strand_id
1 'polypeptide(L)'
;MDIWNRCVEKLKEELPYNQIATWIMPLQPEMGEGGLRLFAPNRFVMNWVKDNYLARLTSIFQELSGSDSQEISLSIGSRSAPKTKTSSEFKRGFTAPGSDQTFEQRLADGNINPRYSFDLFVEGKSNQIAKAASIQVSLNPGKVYNPLFIYGGTGLGKTHLMHALGYELLRKDPGFRVLYIDSNRFVQDMVTALRHNKMDEFKSRYRSVNALLIDDVQLFAGKDRTQEEFFHTFNILFESQQQIVLSSDRFPKEVSGLEERLKSRFGWGLTVAIEPPDIETRVAILQSKACALGMDLPQEVAFFIGKRIRSNVRELEGALARLKANSQFTGSQISLDFTRDALRDLFVAQDKQITLDNIKKVVAEFFSLQISDLTSANRSRSLARPRQMAMALAKDLTSHSLPEIGKAFGGRDHTTVMHATKKITELRLSDPNIDDQYTNLLRKLTN
;
A
#
# COMPACT_ATOMS: atom_id res chain seq x y z
N MET A 1 -30.21 -19.86 8.75
CA MET A 1 -29.16 -19.08 9.42
C MET A 1 -28.53 -19.80 10.61
N ASP A 2 -29.29 -20.64 11.29
CA ASP A 2 -28.80 -21.32 12.50
C ASP A 2 -27.68 -22.35 12.24
N ILE A 3 -27.81 -23.15 11.17
CA ILE A 3 -26.84 -24.19 10.84
C ILE A 3 -25.46 -23.62 10.48
N TRP A 4 -25.41 -22.56 9.70
CA TRP A 4 -24.13 -21.93 9.37
C TRP A 4 -23.38 -21.40 10.62
N ASN A 5 -24.11 -20.72 11.52
CA ASN A 5 -23.51 -20.24 12.76
C ASN A 5 -22.95 -21.38 13.59
N ARG A 6 -23.64 -22.53 13.65
CA ARG A 6 -23.15 -23.73 14.33
C ARG A 6 -21.92 -24.35 13.65
N CYS A 7 -21.85 -24.31 12.31
CA CYS A 7 -20.64 -24.70 11.58
C CYS A 7 -19.44 -23.81 11.92
N VAL A 8 -19.66 -22.50 11.99
CA VAL A 8 -18.62 -21.54 12.34
C VAL A 8 -18.16 -21.72 13.79
N GLU A 9 -19.08 -21.95 14.73
CA GLU A 9 -18.72 -22.23 16.14
C GLU A 9 -17.86 -23.50 16.26
N LYS A 10 -18.21 -24.56 15.54
CA LYS A 10 -17.44 -25.79 15.55
C LYS A 10 -16.04 -25.62 14.95
N LEU A 11 -15.91 -24.79 13.91
CA LEU A 11 -14.62 -24.42 13.33
C LEU A 11 -13.76 -23.56 14.27
N LYS A 12 -14.36 -22.75 15.16
CA LYS A 12 -13.63 -21.98 16.16
C LYS A 12 -12.92 -22.84 17.20
N GLU A 13 -13.40 -24.05 17.42
CA GLU A 13 -12.74 -25.01 18.30
C GLU A 13 -11.51 -25.65 17.65
N GLU A 14 -11.45 -25.68 16.32
CA GLU A 14 -10.40 -26.38 15.55
C GLU A 14 -9.36 -25.43 14.94
N LEU A 15 -9.73 -24.20 14.66
CA LEU A 15 -8.90 -23.24 13.93
C LEU A 15 -8.60 -21.98 14.74
N PRO A 16 -7.40 -21.38 14.58
CA PRO A 16 -7.05 -20.09 15.18
C PRO A 16 -8.03 -18.99 14.74
N TYR A 17 -8.38 -18.10 15.66
CA TYR A 17 -9.33 -17.00 15.42
C TYR A 17 -9.00 -16.13 14.21
N ASN A 18 -7.71 -15.86 13.95
CA ASN A 18 -7.25 -15.10 12.79
C ASN A 18 -7.60 -15.77 11.45
N GLN A 19 -7.54 -17.10 11.36
CA GLN A 19 -7.92 -17.84 10.14
C GLN A 19 -9.44 -17.79 9.91
N ILE A 20 -10.22 -17.91 10.96
CA ILE A 20 -11.68 -17.83 10.88
C ILE A 20 -12.12 -16.43 10.49
N ALA A 21 -11.55 -15.40 11.13
CA ALA A 21 -11.87 -14.01 10.83
C ALA A 21 -11.50 -13.62 9.38
N THR A 22 -10.42 -14.18 8.84
CA THR A 22 -9.93 -13.85 7.51
C THR A 22 -10.65 -14.60 6.39
N TRP A 23 -10.97 -15.90 6.58
CA TRP A 23 -11.41 -16.76 5.50
C TRP A 23 -12.86 -17.22 5.60
N ILE A 24 -13.38 -17.42 6.82
CA ILE A 24 -14.71 -18.00 7.05
C ILE A 24 -15.76 -16.92 7.32
N MET A 25 -15.46 -15.94 8.16
CA MET A 25 -16.41 -14.86 8.47
C MET A 25 -16.82 -13.98 7.27
N PRO A 26 -15.97 -13.72 6.26
CA PRO A 26 -16.38 -12.99 5.07
C PRO A 26 -17.37 -13.73 4.16
N LEU A 27 -17.59 -15.04 4.35
CA LEU A 27 -18.52 -15.83 3.55
C LEU A 27 -19.97 -15.51 3.93
N GLN A 28 -20.83 -15.29 2.93
CA GLN A 28 -22.26 -15.05 3.12
C GLN A 28 -23.05 -16.31 2.81
N PRO A 29 -23.72 -16.92 3.80
CA PRO A 29 -24.47 -18.14 3.59
C PRO A 29 -25.86 -17.90 3.02
N GLU A 30 -26.29 -18.73 2.10
CA GLU A 30 -27.64 -18.81 1.57
C GLU A 30 -28.10 -20.27 1.51
N MET A 31 -29.21 -20.58 2.17
CA MET A 31 -29.81 -21.92 2.11
C MET A 31 -30.67 -22.04 0.85
N GLY A 32 -30.39 -23.04 0.02
CA GLY A 32 -31.16 -23.36 -1.19
C GLY A 32 -31.77 -24.78 -1.12
N GLU A 33 -32.60 -25.14 -2.10
CA GLU A 33 -33.26 -26.46 -2.17
C GLU A 33 -32.26 -27.64 -2.29
N GLY A 34 -30.97 -27.36 -2.66
CA GLY A 34 -29.94 -28.39 -2.82
C GLY A 34 -28.82 -28.36 -1.78
N GLY A 35 -28.88 -27.49 -0.75
CA GLY A 35 -27.83 -27.37 0.27
C GLY A 35 -27.46 -25.94 0.61
N LEU A 36 -26.24 -25.77 1.14
CA LEU A 36 -25.71 -24.47 1.58
C LEU A 36 -24.84 -23.84 0.47
N ARG A 37 -25.27 -22.68 0.00
CA ARG A 37 -24.45 -21.86 -0.91
C ARG A 37 -23.71 -20.77 -0.12
N LEU A 38 -22.39 -20.71 -0.29
CA LEU A 38 -21.53 -19.70 0.34
C LEU A 38 -21.03 -18.74 -0.72
N PHE A 39 -21.31 -17.46 -0.53
CA PHE A 39 -20.80 -16.40 -1.39
C PHE A 39 -19.51 -15.84 -0.81
N ALA A 40 -18.42 -15.99 -1.57
CA ALA A 40 -17.15 -15.39 -1.25
C ALA A 40 -17.05 -13.96 -1.84
N PRO A 41 -16.41 -13.02 -1.14
CA PRO A 41 -16.32 -11.62 -1.59
C PRO A 41 -15.48 -11.45 -2.86
N ASN A 42 -14.58 -12.39 -3.15
CA ASN A 42 -13.75 -12.38 -4.36
C ASN A 42 -13.24 -13.79 -4.71
N ARG A 43 -12.63 -13.90 -5.91
CA ARG A 43 -12.12 -15.19 -6.44
C ARG A 43 -10.98 -15.79 -5.59
N PHE A 44 -10.19 -14.93 -4.95
CA PHE A 44 -9.08 -15.38 -4.12
C PHE A 44 -9.58 -16.07 -2.85
N VAL A 45 -10.52 -15.46 -2.11
CA VAL A 45 -11.16 -16.07 -0.93
C VAL A 45 -11.88 -17.35 -1.32
N MET A 46 -12.60 -17.35 -2.46
CA MET A 46 -13.29 -18.55 -2.94
C MET A 46 -12.32 -19.70 -3.18
N ASN A 47 -11.22 -19.48 -3.91
CA ASN A 47 -10.24 -20.52 -4.20
C ASN A 47 -9.53 -20.98 -2.94
N TRP A 48 -9.13 -20.06 -2.06
CA TRP A 48 -8.48 -20.41 -0.80
C TRP A 48 -9.37 -21.27 0.10
N VAL A 49 -10.65 -20.88 0.27
CA VAL A 49 -11.63 -21.65 1.05
C VAL A 49 -11.89 -23.00 0.39
N LYS A 50 -11.98 -23.07 -0.93
CA LYS A 50 -12.14 -24.29 -1.70
C LYS A 50 -11.01 -25.28 -1.45
N ASP A 51 -9.76 -24.79 -1.48
CA ASP A 51 -8.56 -25.64 -1.41
C ASP A 51 -8.23 -26.07 0.03
N ASN A 52 -8.56 -25.23 1.03
CA ASN A 52 -8.11 -25.48 2.41
C ASN A 52 -9.24 -25.84 3.39
N TYR A 53 -10.47 -25.39 3.15
CA TYR A 53 -11.55 -25.50 4.14
C TYR A 53 -12.82 -26.15 3.65
N LEU A 54 -13.06 -26.25 2.33
CA LEU A 54 -14.33 -26.78 1.78
C LEU A 54 -14.64 -28.19 2.24
N ALA A 55 -13.65 -29.08 2.20
CA ALA A 55 -13.84 -30.48 2.63
C ALA A 55 -14.25 -30.55 4.11
N ARG A 56 -13.62 -29.75 4.97
CA ARG A 56 -13.93 -29.70 6.40
C ARG A 56 -15.28 -29.06 6.67
N LEU A 57 -15.60 -27.96 5.99
CA LEU A 57 -16.91 -27.32 6.05
C LEU A 57 -18.03 -28.27 5.64
N THR A 58 -17.84 -29.04 4.57
CA THR A 58 -18.82 -30.03 4.09
C THR A 58 -19.04 -31.13 5.13
N SER A 59 -17.98 -31.66 5.73
CA SER A 59 -18.06 -32.66 6.78
C SER A 59 -18.85 -32.15 8.01
N ILE A 60 -18.56 -30.97 8.49
CA ILE A 60 -19.27 -30.36 9.63
C ILE A 60 -20.72 -30.05 9.28
N PHE A 61 -21.00 -29.60 8.06
CA PHE A 61 -22.35 -29.31 7.60
C PHE A 61 -23.20 -30.56 7.50
N GLN A 62 -22.69 -31.67 6.95
CA GLN A 62 -23.35 -32.94 6.87
C GLN A 62 -23.65 -33.53 8.27
N GLU A 63 -22.68 -33.44 9.18
CA GLU A 63 -22.86 -33.87 10.57
C GLU A 63 -23.98 -33.08 11.30
N LEU A 64 -24.11 -31.78 11.04
CA LEU A 64 -25.11 -30.93 11.67
C LEU A 64 -26.47 -30.96 10.98
N SER A 65 -26.53 -31.28 9.67
CA SER A 65 -27.78 -31.37 8.88
C SER A 65 -28.44 -32.75 8.97
N GLY A 66 -27.71 -33.77 9.38
CA GLY A 66 -28.20 -35.13 9.46
C GLY A 66 -28.52 -35.78 8.10
N SER A 67 -28.00 -35.24 7.01
CA SER A 67 -28.29 -35.70 5.64
C SER A 67 -27.01 -35.71 4.81
N ASP A 68 -26.63 -36.90 4.33
CA ASP A 68 -25.43 -37.12 3.50
C ASP A 68 -25.56 -36.55 2.06
N SER A 69 -26.75 -36.12 1.66
CA SER A 69 -27.04 -35.66 0.29
C SER A 69 -26.99 -34.16 0.09
N GLN A 70 -26.69 -33.37 1.13
CA GLN A 70 -26.61 -31.90 1.01
C GLN A 70 -25.15 -31.45 0.80
N GLU A 71 -24.93 -30.68 -0.26
CA GLU A 71 -23.61 -30.17 -0.63
C GLU A 71 -23.43 -28.68 -0.31
N ILE A 72 -22.17 -28.30 -0.05
CA ILE A 72 -21.77 -26.89 0.03
C ILE A 72 -21.27 -26.45 -1.32
N SER A 73 -21.88 -25.42 -1.89
CA SER A 73 -21.40 -24.77 -3.11
C SER A 73 -20.80 -23.39 -2.83
N LEU A 74 -19.66 -23.10 -3.47
CA LEU A 74 -18.98 -21.79 -3.39
C LEU A 74 -19.25 -20.97 -4.65
N SER A 75 -19.62 -19.72 -4.49
CA SER A 75 -19.86 -18.78 -5.59
C SER A 75 -19.26 -17.41 -5.25
N ILE A 76 -18.95 -16.58 -6.28
CA ILE A 76 -18.50 -15.21 -6.08
C ILE A 76 -19.72 -14.30 -6.11
N GLY A 77 -19.86 -13.41 -5.12
CA GLY A 77 -20.94 -12.42 -5.11
C GLY A 77 -21.38 -12.06 -3.69
N SER A 78 -22.44 -11.26 -3.63
CA SER A 78 -23.16 -10.95 -2.39
C SER A 78 -24.61 -11.35 -2.53
N ARG A 79 -25.24 -11.67 -1.40
CA ARG A 79 -26.63 -12.08 -1.29
C ARG A 79 -27.56 -11.03 -1.92
N SER A 80 -28.40 -11.41 -2.88
CA SER A 80 -29.45 -10.53 -3.42
C SER A 80 -30.47 -10.25 -2.31
N ALA A 81 -30.60 -8.98 -1.92
CA ALA A 81 -31.63 -8.56 -0.97
C ALA A 81 -33.02 -8.82 -1.57
N PRO A 82 -34.00 -9.34 -0.79
CA PRO A 82 -35.35 -9.54 -1.26
C PRO A 82 -36.00 -8.18 -1.56
N LYS A 83 -36.60 -8.05 -2.75
CA LYS A 83 -37.45 -6.90 -3.13
C LYS A 83 -38.71 -6.89 -2.29
N THR A 84 -38.73 -6.10 -1.24
CA THR A 84 -39.97 -5.78 -0.53
C THR A 84 -40.61 -4.60 -1.24
N LYS A 85 -41.74 -4.87 -1.90
CA LYS A 85 -42.71 -3.85 -2.30
C LYS A 85 -43.39 -3.37 -1.03
N THR A 86 -43.25 -2.11 -0.69
CA THR A 86 -44.24 -1.40 0.13
C THR A 86 -44.39 0.02 -0.38
N SER A 87 -45.63 0.27 -0.75
CA SER A 87 -46.17 1.54 -1.21
C SER A 87 -46.40 2.51 -0.06
N SER A 88 -46.45 3.76 -0.44
CA SER A 88 -47.21 4.89 0.07
C SER A 88 -46.50 5.93 0.94
N GLU A 89 -46.35 7.09 0.30
CA GLU A 89 -46.72 8.43 0.74
C GLU A 89 -46.24 8.93 2.10
N PHE A 90 -45.23 9.81 2.05
CA PHE A 90 -45.31 11.11 2.71
C PHE A 90 -44.46 12.14 1.95
N LYS A 91 -45.15 13.01 1.21
CA LYS A 91 -44.60 14.25 0.67
C LYS A 91 -44.36 15.23 1.81
N ARG A 92 -43.13 15.70 1.98
CA ARG A 92 -42.78 17.09 2.29
C ARG A 92 -41.32 17.36 2.02
N GLY A 93 -41.07 18.16 1.08
CA GLY A 93 -40.10 18.98 0.53
C GLY A 93 -38.84 19.28 1.38
N PHE A 94 -37.74 18.75 0.89
CA PHE A 94 -36.46 19.42 0.82
C PHE A 94 -35.85 18.95 -0.50
N THR A 95 -35.73 19.87 -1.45
CA THR A 95 -35.00 19.64 -2.70
C THR A 95 -33.55 19.44 -2.37
N ALA A 96 -33.08 18.19 -2.43
CA ALA A 96 -31.67 17.87 -2.46
C ALA A 96 -31.11 18.32 -3.83
N PRO A 97 -30.08 19.17 -3.88
CA PRO A 97 -29.39 19.45 -5.14
C PRO A 97 -28.55 18.22 -5.51
N GLY A 98 -28.85 17.57 -6.66
CA GLY A 98 -27.88 16.70 -7.30
C GLY A 98 -28.29 15.27 -7.64
N SER A 99 -29.56 15.00 -8.03
CA SER A 99 -29.93 13.64 -8.51
C SER A 99 -29.65 13.36 -10.00
N ASP A 100 -29.05 14.28 -10.75
CA ASP A 100 -28.82 14.12 -12.20
C ASP A 100 -27.33 14.00 -12.60
N GLN A 101 -26.39 13.98 -11.64
CA GLN A 101 -24.97 13.82 -11.99
C GLN A 101 -24.67 12.36 -12.34
N THR A 102 -24.04 12.15 -13.50
CA THR A 102 -23.54 10.82 -13.87
C THR A 102 -22.38 10.40 -12.95
N PHE A 103 -22.14 9.10 -12.84
CA PHE A 103 -21.00 8.59 -12.05
C PHE A 103 -19.67 9.19 -12.50
N GLU A 104 -19.49 9.35 -13.82
CA GLU A 104 -18.28 9.97 -14.40
C GLU A 104 -18.10 11.42 -13.98
N GLN A 105 -19.19 12.21 -13.93
CA GLN A 105 -19.14 13.59 -13.43
C GLN A 105 -18.74 13.64 -11.96
N ARG A 106 -19.27 12.75 -11.13
CA ARG A 106 -18.89 12.68 -9.70
C ARG A 106 -17.42 12.29 -9.50
N LEU A 107 -16.88 11.39 -10.33
CA LEU A 107 -15.45 11.07 -10.34
C LEU A 107 -14.59 12.30 -10.70
N ALA A 108 -15.01 13.05 -11.72
CA ALA A 108 -14.31 14.27 -12.14
C ALA A 108 -14.37 15.37 -11.05
N ASP A 109 -15.53 15.63 -10.47
CA ASP A 109 -15.71 16.61 -9.40
C ASP A 109 -14.91 16.27 -8.14
N GLY A 110 -14.81 14.97 -7.84
CA GLY A 110 -14.00 14.44 -6.73
C GLY A 110 -12.50 14.33 -7.04
N ASN A 111 -12.06 14.64 -8.25
CA ASN A 111 -10.70 14.39 -8.75
C ASN A 111 -10.26 12.91 -8.61
N ILE A 112 -11.19 11.96 -8.73
CA ILE A 112 -10.91 10.53 -8.60
C ILE A 112 -10.56 9.94 -9.96
N ASN A 113 -9.41 9.31 -10.06
CA ASN A 113 -8.98 8.61 -11.26
C ASN A 113 -9.48 7.16 -11.26
N PRO A 114 -10.39 6.78 -12.18
CA PRO A 114 -10.99 5.43 -12.21
C PRO A 114 -10.00 4.32 -12.59
N ARG A 115 -8.80 4.67 -13.08
CA ARG A 115 -7.74 3.69 -13.39
C ARG A 115 -7.11 3.08 -12.13
N TYR A 116 -7.36 3.66 -10.97
CA TYR A 116 -6.89 3.16 -9.69
C TYR A 116 -8.06 2.52 -8.94
N SER A 117 -8.13 1.20 -8.95
CA SER A 117 -9.11 0.41 -8.21
C SER A 117 -8.41 -0.56 -7.27
N PHE A 118 -9.13 -1.10 -6.28
CA PHE A 118 -8.59 -2.14 -5.40
C PHE A 118 -8.26 -3.44 -6.13
N ASP A 119 -8.96 -3.74 -7.24
CA ASP A 119 -8.72 -4.93 -8.06
C ASP A 119 -7.39 -4.85 -8.82
N LEU A 120 -7.00 -3.65 -9.25
CA LEU A 120 -5.73 -3.39 -9.93
C LEU A 120 -4.56 -3.18 -8.97
N PHE A 121 -4.84 -3.07 -7.68
CA PHE A 121 -3.80 -2.93 -6.66
C PHE A 121 -3.25 -4.30 -6.25
N VAL A 122 -2.03 -4.59 -6.67
CA VAL A 122 -1.36 -5.86 -6.36
C VAL A 122 -1.02 -5.90 -4.87
N GLU A 123 -1.59 -6.89 -4.18
CA GLU A 123 -1.39 -7.10 -2.76
C GLU A 123 -0.15 -7.96 -2.50
N GLY A 124 0.63 -7.56 -1.50
CA GLY A 124 1.77 -8.28 -0.97
C GLY A 124 1.93 -8.03 0.52
N LYS A 125 2.85 -8.71 1.18
CA LYS A 125 3.10 -8.57 2.63
C LYS A 125 3.36 -7.12 3.05
N SER A 126 3.99 -6.34 2.18
CA SER A 126 4.39 -4.96 2.44
C SER A 126 3.24 -3.93 2.41
N ASN A 127 2.06 -4.29 1.87
CA ASN A 127 0.96 -3.34 1.66
C ASN A 127 -0.44 -3.89 2.04
N GLN A 128 -0.54 -5.15 2.45
CA GLN A 128 -1.83 -5.82 2.74
C GLN A 128 -2.63 -5.09 3.82
N ILE A 129 -1.96 -4.59 4.89
CA ILE A 129 -2.64 -3.87 5.98
C ILE A 129 -3.20 -2.55 5.48
N ALA A 130 -2.45 -1.80 4.67
CA ALA A 130 -2.89 -0.54 4.10
C ALA A 130 -4.09 -0.73 3.14
N LYS A 131 -4.06 -1.79 2.32
CA LYS A 131 -5.18 -2.18 1.45
C LYS A 131 -6.42 -2.56 2.26
N ALA A 132 -6.26 -3.43 3.26
CA ALA A 132 -7.36 -3.87 4.12
C ALA A 132 -8.00 -2.71 4.88
N ALA A 133 -7.18 -1.80 5.46
CA ALA A 133 -7.67 -0.59 6.12
C ALA A 133 -8.44 0.32 5.16
N SER A 134 -7.95 0.53 3.94
CA SER A 134 -8.62 1.33 2.92
C SER A 134 -9.97 0.74 2.50
N ILE A 135 -10.05 -0.58 2.35
CA ILE A 135 -11.30 -1.29 2.08
C ILE A 135 -12.29 -1.11 3.25
N GLN A 136 -11.84 -1.28 4.50
CA GLN A 136 -12.70 -1.11 5.68
C GLN A 136 -13.26 0.32 5.79
N VAL A 137 -12.43 1.33 5.52
CA VAL A 137 -12.88 2.74 5.47
C VAL A 137 -13.91 2.93 4.36
N SER A 138 -13.73 2.32 3.19
CA SER A 138 -14.72 2.41 2.10
C SER A 138 -16.07 1.76 2.43
N LEU A 139 -16.07 0.79 3.37
CA LEU A 139 -17.29 0.12 3.83
C LEU A 139 -18.03 0.92 4.90
N ASN A 140 -17.31 1.60 5.79
CA ASN A 140 -17.84 2.30 6.95
C ASN A 140 -17.18 3.67 7.13
N PRO A 141 -17.38 4.62 6.17
CA PRO A 141 -16.71 5.92 6.22
C PRO A 141 -17.12 6.73 7.45
N GLY A 142 -16.17 7.44 8.03
CA GLY A 142 -16.34 8.28 9.22
C GLY A 142 -16.46 7.54 10.56
N LYS A 143 -16.76 6.23 10.53
CA LYS A 143 -16.98 5.41 11.72
C LYS A 143 -15.78 4.55 12.10
N VAL A 144 -15.00 4.12 11.13
CA VAL A 144 -13.85 3.23 11.32
C VAL A 144 -12.61 3.92 10.77
N TYR A 145 -11.53 3.95 11.58
CA TYR A 145 -10.24 4.51 11.18
C TYR A 145 -10.32 5.94 10.62
N ASN A 146 -10.79 6.87 11.44
CA ASN A 146 -10.84 8.28 11.09
C ASN A 146 -9.93 9.12 11.99
N PRO A 147 -8.87 9.76 11.46
CA PRO A 147 -8.39 9.67 10.08
C PRO A 147 -7.72 8.32 9.75
N LEU A 148 -7.70 7.95 8.47
CA LEU A 148 -6.80 6.93 7.96
C LEU A 148 -5.52 7.64 7.44
N PHE A 149 -4.37 7.30 8.02
CA PHE A 149 -3.08 7.86 7.62
C PHE A 149 -2.22 6.79 6.96
N ILE A 150 -1.91 6.95 5.68
CA ILE A 150 -1.12 6.01 4.89
C ILE A 150 0.26 6.62 4.65
N TYR A 151 1.33 5.97 5.13
CA TYR A 151 2.67 6.48 4.92
C TYR A 151 3.60 5.44 4.30
N GLY A 152 4.69 5.94 3.70
CA GLY A 152 5.71 5.09 3.07
C GLY A 152 6.43 5.82 1.96
N GLY A 153 7.53 5.28 1.49
CA GLY A 153 8.38 5.89 0.46
C GLY A 153 7.62 6.32 -0.79
N THR A 154 8.26 7.15 -1.60
CA THR A 154 7.68 7.64 -2.86
C THR A 154 7.45 6.49 -3.83
N GLY A 155 6.30 6.50 -4.54
CA GLY A 155 6.00 5.52 -5.58
C GLY A 155 5.64 4.12 -5.09
N LEU A 156 5.23 3.94 -3.81
CA LEU A 156 4.82 2.64 -3.26
C LEU A 156 3.32 2.33 -3.40
N GLY A 157 2.52 3.25 -3.98
CA GLY A 157 1.11 3.02 -4.24
C GLY A 157 0.14 3.70 -3.27
N LYS A 158 0.59 4.66 -2.41
CA LYS A 158 -0.28 5.45 -1.52
C LYS A 158 -1.42 6.13 -2.30
N THR A 159 -1.08 6.89 -3.32
CA THR A 159 -2.02 7.57 -4.21
C THR A 159 -3.01 6.61 -4.86
N HIS A 160 -2.55 5.41 -5.27
CA HIS A 160 -3.42 4.37 -5.82
C HIS A 160 -4.50 3.96 -4.82
N LEU A 161 -4.12 3.65 -3.57
CA LEU A 161 -5.08 3.27 -2.53
C LEU A 161 -6.06 4.39 -2.20
N MET A 162 -5.62 5.64 -2.18
CA MET A 162 -6.49 6.79 -1.95
C MET A 162 -7.53 6.94 -3.06
N HIS A 163 -7.13 6.85 -4.33
CA HIS A 163 -8.07 6.89 -5.45
C HIS A 163 -9.01 5.68 -5.46
N ALA A 164 -8.49 4.46 -5.18
CA ALA A 164 -9.31 3.26 -5.10
C ALA A 164 -10.38 3.37 -4.00
N LEU A 165 -10.02 3.93 -2.84
CA LEU A 165 -10.94 4.21 -1.75
C LEU A 165 -12.00 5.23 -2.16
N GLY A 166 -11.59 6.35 -2.77
CA GLY A 166 -12.50 7.38 -3.25
C GLY A 166 -13.46 6.86 -4.33
N TYR A 167 -12.96 6.02 -5.24
CA TYR A 167 -13.78 5.36 -6.26
C TYR A 167 -14.87 4.47 -5.64
N GLU A 168 -14.52 3.65 -4.65
CA GLU A 168 -15.48 2.78 -3.97
C GLU A 168 -16.52 3.56 -3.17
N LEU A 169 -16.15 4.66 -2.52
CA LEU A 169 -17.10 5.53 -1.82
C LEU A 169 -18.13 6.11 -2.78
N LEU A 170 -17.68 6.67 -3.92
CA LEU A 170 -18.58 7.23 -4.95
C LEU A 170 -19.43 6.17 -5.64
N ARG A 171 -18.93 4.94 -5.79
CA ARG A 171 -19.64 3.83 -6.41
C ARG A 171 -20.81 3.34 -5.54
N LYS A 172 -20.61 3.31 -4.22
CA LYS A 172 -21.60 2.77 -3.26
C LYS A 172 -22.76 3.70 -3.00
N ASP A 173 -22.50 4.99 -2.89
CA ASP A 173 -23.53 5.98 -2.58
C ASP A 173 -23.52 7.13 -3.60
N PRO A 174 -24.59 7.26 -4.41
CA PRO A 174 -24.74 8.35 -5.36
C PRO A 174 -24.73 9.75 -4.73
N GLY A 175 -25.15 9.89 -3.47
CA GLY A 175 -25.17 11.15 -2.74
C GLY A 175 -23.86 11.49 -2.03
N PHE A 176 -22.90 10.57 -2.01
CA PHE A 176 -21.65 10.76 -1.30
C PHE A 176 -20.70 11.68 -2.08
N ARG A 177 -20.17 12.69 -1.41
CA ARG A 177 -19.21 13.65 -1.99
C ARG A 177 -17.82 13.36 -1.50
N VAL A 178 -16.94 12.97 -2.41
CA VAL A 178 -15.51 12.74 -2.17
C VAL A 178 -14.71 13.87 -2.81
N LEU A 179 -13.67 14.34 -2.15
CA LEU A 179 -12.69 15.25 -2.73
C LEU A 179 -11.28 14.68 -2.47
N TYR A 180 -10.61 14.31 -3.56
CA TYR A 180 -9.18 14.03 -3.55
C TYR A 180 -8.40 15.26 -3.97
N ILE A 181 -7.33 15.57 -3.24
CA ILE A 181 -6.47 16.71 -3.51
C ILE A 181 -5.02 16.42 -3.11
N ASP A 182 -4.08 16.93 -3.89
CA ASP A 182 -2.69 17.05 -3.50
C ASP A 182 -2.49 18.25 -2.56
N SER A 183 -1.62 18.12 -1.58
CA SER A 183 -1.36 19.19 -0.60
C SER A 183 -0.92 20.51 -1.22
N ASN A 184 -0.18 20.51 -2.34
CA ASN A 184 0.19 21.75 -3.02
C ASN A 184 -1.04 22.45 -3.62
N ARG A 185 -2.01 21.67 -4.13
CA ARG A 185 -3.26 22.24 -4.63
C ARG A 185 -4.07 22.89 -3.53
N PHE A 186 -4.13 22.29 -2.33
CA PHE A 186 -4.76 22.91 -1.16
C PHE A 186 -4.11 24.26 -0.84
N VAL A 187 -2.78 24.33 -0.83
CA VAL A 187 -2.02 25.59 -0.63
C VAL A 187 -2.35 26.62 -1.71
N GLN A 188 -2.35 26.21 -2.98
CA GLN A 188 -2.65 27.09 -4.10
C GLN A 188 -4.08 27.64 -4.06
N ASP A 189 -5.07 26.78 -3.78
CA ASP A 189 -6.47 27.16 -3.66
C ASP A 189 -6.65 28.15 -2.50
N MET A 190 -5.99 27.92 -1.35
CA MET A 190 -6.01 28.85 -0.20
C MET A 190 -5.38 30.20 -0.54
N VAL A 191 -4.20 30.22 -1.15
CA VAL A 191 -3.53 31.48 -1.55
C VAL A 191 -4.37 32.25 -2.55
N THR A 192 -5.00 31.57 -3.50
CA THR A 192 -5.89 32.19 -4.48
C THR A 192 -7.13 32.79 -3.82
N ALA A 193 -7.75 32.05 -2.89
CA ALA A 193 -8.89 32.51 -2.13
C ALA A 193 -8.56 33.74 -1.28
N LEU A 194 -7.38 33.76 -0.64
CA LEU A 194 -6.91 34.93 0.11
C LEU A 194 -6.74 36.16 -0.79
N ARG A 195 -6.11 36.00 -1.97
CA ARG A 195 -5.88 37.11 -2.91
C ARG A 195 -7.18 37.71 -3.46
N HIS A 196 -8.20 36.87 -3.65
CA HIS A 196 -9.47 37.30 -4.22
C HIS A 196 -10.57 37.56 -3.18
N ASN A 197 -10.23 37.50 -1.88
CA ASN A 197 -11.17 37.67 -0.75
C ASN A 197 -12.34 36.63 -0.77
N LYS A 198 -12.03 35.37 -1.17
CA LYS A 198 -12.98 34.25 -1.35
C LYS A 198 -12.74 33.09 -0.37
N MET A 199 -12.31 33.44 0.86
CA MET A 199 -12.03 32.41 1.87
C MET A 199 -13.27 31.60 2.27
N ASP A 200 -14.48 32.19 2.21
CA ASP A 200 -15.71 31.46 2.52
C ASP A 200 -16.04 30.41 1.45
N GLU A 201 -15.79 30.70 0.16
CA GLU A 201 -15.95 29.71 -0.91
C GLU A 201 -14.95 28.55 -0.74
N PHE A 202 -13.69 28.89 -0.40
CA PHE A 202 -12.65 27.90 -0.09
C PHE A 202 -13.10 27.00 1.07
N LYS A 203 -13.49 27.59 2.21
CA LYS A 203 -13.94 26.84 3.38
C LYS A 203 -15.15 25.97 3.06
N SER A 204 -16.14 26.50 2.35
CA SER A 204 -17.33 25.75 1.94
C SER A 204 -16.95 24.54 1.09
N ARG A 205 -16.06 24.68 0.12
CA ARG A 205 -15.61 23.58 -0.75
C ARG A 205 -15.03 22.42 0.03
N TYR A 206 -14.10 22.69 0.96
CA TYR A 206 -13.37 21.65 1.69
C TYR A 206 -14.15 21.06 2.87
N ARG A 207 -15.13 21.80 3.41
CA ARG A 207 -15.91 21.38 4.59
C ARG A 207 -17.26 20.73 4.25
N SER A 208 -17.68 20.82 2.99
CA SER A 208 -18.96 20.26 2.54
C SER A 208 -18.89 18.84 1.99
N VAL A 209 -17.74 18.17 2.09
CA VAL A 209 -17.52 16.82 1.57
C VAL A 209 -17.81 15.76 2.62
N ASN A 210 -18.19 14.56 2.18
CA ASN A 210 -18.36 13.41 3.07
C ASN A 210 -17.03 12.65 3.27
N ALA A 211 -16.11 12.78 2.32
CA ALA A 211 -14.74 12.29 2.48
C ALA A 211 -13.72 13.27 1.87
N LEU A 212 -12.69 13.62 2.64
CA LEU A 212 -11.55 14.41 2.21
C LEU A 212 -10.29 13.54 2.18
N LEU A 213 -9.71 13.41 1.00
CA LEU A 213 -8.49 12.64 0.75
C LEU A 213 -7.37 13.60 0.36
N ILE A 214 -6.35 13.75 1.22
CA ILE A 214 -5.22 14.65 0.97
C ILE A 214 -3.93 13.86 0.84
N ASP A 215 -3.31 13.98 -0.33
CA ASP A 215 -2.05 13.33 -0.64
C ASP A 215 -0.86 14.22 -0.29
N ASP A 216 0.23 13.59 0.17
CA ASP A 216 1.52 14.20 0.45
C ASP A 216 1.48 15.35 1.49
N VAL A 217 0.84 15.13 2.66
CA VAL A 217 0.68 16.15 3.71
C VAL A 217 2.01 16.67 4.29
N GLN A 218 3.16 16.00 4.09
CA GLN A 218 4.47 16.53 4.43
C GLN A 218 4.79 17.84 3.73
N LEU A 219 4.13 18.15 2.62
CA LEU A 219 4.30 19.43 1.89
C LEU A 219 3.66 20.64 2.59
N PHE A 220 2.92 20.43 3.67
CA PHE A 220 2.47 21.51 4.56
C PHE A 220 3.59 22.02 5.48
N ALA A 221 4.68 21.26 5.64
CA ALA A 221 5.80 21.63 6.50
C ALA A 221 6.32 23.05 6.22
N GLY A 222 6.49 23.85 7.27
CA GLY A 222 6.95 25.23 7.18
C GLY A 222 5.95 26.26 6.60
N LYS A 223 4.67 25.87 6.40
CA LYS A 223 3.61 26.75 5.88
C LYS A 223 2.55 27.01 6.97
N ASP A 224 2.89 27.78 7.97
CA ASP A 224 2.11 27.95 9.21
C ASP A 224 0.63 28.32 8.96
N ARG A 225 0.36 29.32 8.10
CA ARG A 225 -1.02 29.71 7.77
C ARG A 225 -1.82 28.58 7.11
N THR A 226 -1.17 27.76 6.28
CA THR A 226 -1.82 26.60 5.65
C THR A 226 -2.10 25.53 6.67
N GLN A 227 -1.17 25.28 7.58
CA GLN A 227 -1.34 24.32 8.66
C GLN A 227 -2.50 24.72 9.59
N GLU A 228 -2.61 26.01 9.91
CA GLU A 228 -3.70 26.54 10.71
C GLU A 228 -5.07 26.34 10.04
N GLU A 229 -5.23 26.74 8.77
CA GLU A 229 -6.50 26.57 8.06
C GLU A 229 -6.84 25.09 7.82
N PHE A 230 -5.82 24.26 7.56
CA PHE A 230 -6.01 22.83 7.46
C PHE A 230 -6.44 22.20 8.79
N PHE A 231 -5.87 22.62 9.91
CA PHE A 231 -6.25 22.18 11.24
C PHE A 231 -7.73 22.50 11.55
N HIS A 232 -8.20 23.68 11.20
CA HIS A 232 -9.61 24.04 11.35
C HIS A 232 -10.53 23.20 10.43
N THR A 233 -10.13 22.98 9.19
CA THR A 233 -10.87 22.13 8.25
C THR A 233 -10.94 20.69 8.75
N PHE A 234 -9.81 20.15 9.24
CA PHE A 234 -9.73 18.83 9.81
C PHE A 234 -10.70 18.65 11.00
N ASN A 235 -10.70 19.59 11.96
CA ASN A 235 -11.55 19.49 13.14
C ASN A 235 -13.04 19.50 12.76
N ILE A 236 -13.47 20.37 11.86
CA ILE A 236 -14.87 20.45 11.41
C ILE A 236 -15.31 19.13 10.76
N LEU A 237 -14.49 18.57 9.87
CA LEU A 237 -14.81 17.29 9.24
C LEU A 237 -14.82 16.15 10.24
N PHE A 238 -13.86 16.12 11.16
CA PHE A 238 -13.76 15.10 12.17
C PHE A 238 -14.94 15.11 13.14
N GLU A 239 -15.33 16.29 13.65
CA GLU A 239 -16.50 16.48 14.54
C GLU A 239 -17.81 16.12 13.84
N SER A 240 -17.91 16.39 12.54
CA SER A 240 -19.04 16.01 11.71
C SER A 240 -19.02 14.55 11.25
N GLN A 241 -18.08 13.74 11.75
CA GLN A 241 -17.89 12.33 11.36
C GLN A 241 -17.69 12.11 9.86
N GLN A 242 -17.15 13.11 9.15
CA GLN A 242 -16.75 12.94 7.76
C GLN A 242 -15.40 12.22 7.68
N GLN A 243 -15.22 11.39 6.66
CA GLN A 243 -13.99 10.61 6.52
C GLN A 243 -12.82 11.49 6.12
N ILE A 244 -11.70 11.32 6.81
CA ILE A 244 -10.42 11.95 6.44
C ILE A 244 -9.43 10.86 6.12
N VAL A 245 -8.76 10.97 4.96
CA VAL A 245 -7.67 10.08 4.54
C VAL A 245 -6.47 10.93 4.16
N LEU A 246 -5.33 10.61 4.73
CA LEU A 246 -4.11 11.38 4.55
C LEU A 246 -2.99 10.47 4.07
N SER A 247 -2.10 10.98 3.22
CA SER A 247 -0.87 10.30 2.90
C SER A 247 0.38 11.12 3.21
N SER A 248 1.51 10.44 3.44
CA SER A 248 2.82 11.06 3.63
C SER A 248 3.94 10.14 3.15
N ASP A 249 5.12 10.73 2.87
CA ASP A 249 6.33 9.97 2.56
C ASP A 249 6.95 9.30 3.80
N ARG A 250 6.57 9.74 5.02
CA ARG A 250 7.10 9.28 6.31
C ARG A 250 6.05 9.33 7.42
N PHE A 251 6.39 8.73 8.56
CA PHE A 251 5.53 8.72 9.74
C PHE A 251 5.24 10.16 10.23
N PRO A 252 4.02 10.48 10.72
CA PRO A 252 3.63 11.85 11.09
C PRO A 252 4.61 12.57 12.04
N LYS A 253 5.12 11.86 13.06
CA LYS A 253 6.06 12.45 14.02
C LYS A 253 7.43 12.78 13.44
N GLU A 254 7.80 12.16 12.33
CA GLU A 254 9.08 12.36 11.65
C GLU A 254 9.07 13.53 10.66
N VAL A 255 7.90 14.12 10.40
CA VAL A 255 7.78 15.28 9.51
C VAL A 255 8.25 16.52 10.23
N SER A 256 9.46 16.99 9.90
CA SER A 256 10.01 18.24 10.41
C SER A 256 9.23 19.45 9.86
N GLY A 257 8.96 20.47 10.69
CA GLY A 257 8.22 21.68 10.27
C GLY A 257 6.71 21.51 10.21
N LEU A 258 6.17 20.34 10.63
CA LEU A 258 4.73 20.16 10.86
C LEU A 258 4.43 20.46 12.34
N GLU A 259 3.36 21.22 12.59
CA GLU A 259 2.93 21.59 13.94
C GLU A 259 2.52 20.35 14.77
N GLU A 260 2.86 20.34 16.07
CA GLU A 260 2.59 19.21 16.98
C GLU A 260 1.10 18.89 17.09
N ARG A 261 0.23 19.92 17.03
CA ARG A 261 -1.23 19.71 17.03
C ARG A 261 -1.72 18.91 15.81
N LEU A 262 -1.13 19.12 14.62
CA LEU A 262 -1.45 18.32 13.42
C LEU A 262 -0.88 16.92 13.51
N LYS A 263 0.37 16.76 13.96
CA LYS A 263 0.97 15.44 14.20
C LYS A 263 0.14 14.58 15.14
N SER A 264 -0.38 15.20 16.22
CA SER A 264 -1.26 14.54 17.16
C SER A 264 -2.56 14.08 16.52
N ARG A 265 -3.20 14.95 15.72
CA ARG A 265 -4.44 14.63 15.00
C ARG A 265 -4.26 13.53 13.94
N PHE A 266 -3.16 13.54 13.22
CA PHE A 266 -2.84 12.52 12.21
C PHE A 266 -2.65 11.13 12.84
N GLY A 267 -2.11 11.08 14.05
CA GLY A 267 -1.93 9.83 14.80
C GLY A 267 -3.17 9.34 15.57
N TRP A 268 -4.27 10.09 15.56
CA TRP A 268 -5.46 9.73 16.37
C TRP A 268 -6.19 8.49 15.85
N GLY A 269 -6.35 8.38 14.53
CA GLY A 269 -7.00 7.23 13.89
C GLY A 269 -6.06 6.05 13.66
N LEU A 270 -6.14 5.45 12.49
CA LEU A 270 -5.24 4.36 12.10
C LEU A 270 -4.11 4.87 11.21
N THR A 271 -2.88 4.63 11.62
CA THR A 271 -1.68 4.91 10.83
C THR A 271 -1.12 3.60 10.28
N VAL A 272 -0.99 3.48 8.96
CA VAL A 272 -0.53 2.28 8.26
C VAL A 272 0.65 2.57 7.35
N ALA A 273 1.63 1.68 7.38
CA ALA A 273 2.81 1.76 6.51
C ALA A 273 2.58 1.02 5.19
N ILE A 274 3.17 1.54 4.12
CA ILE A 274 3.44 0.79 2.89
C ILE A 274 4.95 0.69 2.75
N GLU A 275 5.45 -0.54 2.74
CA GLU A 275 6.87 -0.83 2.60
C GLU A 275 7.23 -1.18 1.15
N PRO A 276 8.52 -1.12 0.77
CA PRO A 276 8.96 -1.60 -0.52
C PRO A 276 8.55 -3.07 -0.74
N PRO A 277 8.00 -3.42 -1.92
CA PRO A 277 7.54 -4.76 -2.19
C PRO A 277 8.70 -5.76 -2.27
N ASP A 278 8.45 -7.01 -1.84
CA ASP A 278 9.36 -8.13 -2.06
C ASP A 278 9.46 -8.49 -3.55
N ILE A 279 10.36 -9.41 -3.90
CA ILE A 279 10.61 -9.76 -5.31
C ILE A 279 9.37 -10.36 -5.97
N GLU A 280 8.63 -11.18 -5.25
CA GLU A 280 7.42 -11.84 -5.72
C GLU A 280 6.35 -10.82 -6.03
N THR A 281 6.12 -9.87 -5.14
CA THR A 281 5.18 -8.76 -5.33
C THR A 281 5.61 -7.86 -6.48
N ARG A 282 6.91 -7.55 -6.63
CA ARG A 282 7.40 -6.75 -7.79
C ARG A 282 7.14 -7.44 -9.12
N VAL A 283 7.37 -8.76 -9.21
CA VAL A 283 7.08 -9.55 -10.41
C VAL A 283 5.58 -9.53 -10.72
N ALA A 284 4.74 -9.72 -9.70
CA ALA A 284 3.28 -9.66 -9.85
C ALA A 284 2.81 -8.27 -10.32
N ILE A 285 3.39 -7.19 -9.79
CA ILE A 285 3.12 -5.81 -10.23
C ILE A 285 3.50 -5.64 -11.71
N LEU A 286 4.69 -6.08 -12.10
CA LEU A 286 5.16 -6.00 -13.49
C LEU A 286 4.22 -6.74 -14.44
N GLN A 287 3.80 -7.95 -14.10
CA GLN A 287 2.87 -8.75 -14.89
C GLN A 287 1.49 -8.08 -15.00
N SER A 288 0.93 -7.61 -13.89
CA SER A 288 -0.35 -6.91 -13.85
C SER A 288 -0.34 -5.64 -14.71
N LYS A 289 0.74 -4.83 -14.58
CA LYS A 289 0.89 -3.59 -15.36
C LYS A 289 1.17 -3.85 -16.84
N ALA A 290 1.94 -4.88 -17.18
CA ALA A 290 2.17 -5.30 -18.55
C ALA A 290 0.86 -5.74 -19.22
N CYS A 291 0.06 -6.55 -18.54
CA CYS A 291 -1.27 -6.95 -18.99
C CYS A 291 -2.18 -5.74 -19.26
N ALA A 292 -2.24 -4.80 -18.33
CA ALA A 292 -3.01 -3.56 -18.49
C ALA A 292 -2.54 -2.69 -19.67
N LEU A 293 -1.25 -2.79 -20.03
CA LEU A 293 -0.67 -2.13 -21.19
C LEU A 293 -0.86 -2.92 -22.50
N GLY A 294 -1.48 -4.11 -22.47
CA GLY A 294 -1.59 -5.01 -23.63
C GLY A 294 -0.23 -5.53 -24.10
N MET A 295 0.70 -5.75 -23.18
CA MET A 295 2.07 -6.15 -23.46
C MET A 295 2.29 -7.59 -22.96
N ASP A 296 2.78 -8.47 -23.85
CA ASP A 296 3.23 -9.80 -23.46
C ASP A 296 4.63 -9.71 -22.82
N LEU A 297 4.67 -9.90 -21.50
CA LEU A 297 5.90 -9.82 -20.72
C LEU A 297 6.29 -11.22 -20.23
N PRO A 298 7.35 -11.85 -20.75
CA PRO A 298 7.82 -13.14 -20.29
C PRO A 298 8.15 -13.10 -18.78
N GLN A 299 7.84 -14.18 -18.05
CA GLN A 299 8.05 -14.25 -16.61
C GLN A 299 9.52 -14.06 -16.22
N GLU A 300 10.45 -14.59 -17.01
CA GLU A 300 11.90 -14.41 -16.80
C GLU A 300 12.33 -12.93 -16.92
N VAL A 301 11.70 -12.17 -17.84
CA VAL A 301 11.94 -10.72 -17.99
C VAL A 301 11.39 -9.96 -16.80
N ALA A 302 10.17 -10.29 -16.37
CA ALA A 302 9.57 -9.69 -15.18
C ALA A 302 10.44 -9.95 -13.92
N PHE A 303 10.94 -11.16 -13.77
CA PHE A 303 11.84 -11.51 -12.67
C PHE A 303 13.19 -10.75 -12.76
N PHE A 304 13.76 -10.66 -13.96
CA PHE A 304 15.01 -9.93 -14.20
C PHE A 304 14.86 -8.45 -13.82
N ILE A 305 13.79 -7.78 -14.28
CA ILE A 305 13.51 -6.37 -13.93
C ILE A 305 13.25 -6.23 -12.43
N GLY A 306 12.40 -7.07 -11.86
CA GLY A 306 12.05 -7.02 -10.43
C GLY A 306 13.25 -7.28 -9.50
N LYS A 307 14.24 -8.05 -9.93
CA LYS A 307 15.49 -8.25 -9.20
C LYS A 307 16.41 -7.02 -9.24
N ARG A 308 16.43 -6.31 -10.37
CA ARG A 308 17.27 -5.12 -10.58
C ARG A 308 16.65 -3.88 -9.94
N ILE A 309 15.38 -3.61 -10.20
CA ILE A 309 14.69 -2.42 -9.68
C ILE A 309 14.05 -2.78 -8.34
N ARG A 310 14.62 -2.27 -7.25
CA ARG A 310 14.20 -2.57 -5.87
C ARG A 310 13.54 -1.39 -5.17
N SER A 311 13.67 -0.19 -5.70
CA SER A 311 13.34 1.07 -5.07
C SER A 311 11.83 1.29 -4.89
N ASN A 312 11.08 1.33 -5.99
CA ASN A 312 9.66 1.67 -5.96
C ASN A 312 8.92 1.20 -7.22
N VAL A 313 7.58 1.21 -7.14
CA VAL A 313 6.70 0.77 -8.24
C VAL A 313 6.74 1.73 -9.44
N ARG A 314 6.98 3.02 -9.21
CA ARG A 314 7.09 4.02 -10.29
C ARG A 314 8.24 3.72 -11.24
N GLU A 315 9.36 3.25 -10.72
CA GLU A 315 10.49 2.83 -11.56
C GLU A 315 10.20 1.55 -12.34
N LEU A 316 9.46 0.60 -11.74
CA LEU A 316 8.98 -0.58 -12.45
C LEU A 316 8.06 -0.20 -13.62
N GLU A 317 7.12 0.73 -13.40
CA GLU A 317 6.25 1.27 -14.46
C GLU A 317 7.06 2.01 -15.54
N GLY A 318 8.06 2.79 -15.14
CA GLY A 318 8.98 3.48 -16.07
C GLY A 318 9.77 2.50 -16.93
N ALA A 319 10.24 1.39 -16.37
CA ALA A 319 10.93 0.34 -17.11
C ALA A 319 9.99 -0.34 -18.13
N LEU A 320 8.75 -0.66 -17.73
CA LEU A 320 7.75 -1.23 -18.64
C LEU A 320 7.40 -0.27 -19.78
N ALA A 321 7.23 1.02 -19.49
CA ALA A 321 6.94 2.02 -20.52
C ALA A 321 8.07 2.13 -21.55
N ARG A 322 9.34 2.10 -21.11
CA ARG A 322 10.51 2.06 -22.00
C ARG A 322 10.56 0.80 -22.84
N LEU A 323 10.33 -0.38 -22.24
CA LEU A 323 10.30 -1.65 -22.97
C LEU A 323 9.23 -1.65 -24.04
N LYS A 324 8.01 -1.19 -23.70
CA LYS A 324 6.91 -1.08 -24.64
C LYS A 324 7.26 -0.17 -25.82
N ALA A 325 7.78 1.02 -25.54
CA ALA A 325 8.17 1.97 -26.58
C ALA A 325 9.25 1.38 -27.50
N ASN A 326 10.32 0.80 -26.94
CA ASN A 326 11.38 0.19 -27.73
C ASN A 326 10.88 -0.99 -28.58
N SER A 327 10.06 -1.88 -28.02
CA SER A 327 9.47 -3.01 -28.75
C SER A 327 8.58 -2.53 -29.91
N GLN A 328 7.78 -1.49 -29.69
CA GLN A 328 6.93 -0.90 -30.74
C GLN A 328 7.74 -0.24 -31.85
N PHE A 329 8.85 0.45 -31.51
CA PHE A 329 9.71 1.11 -32.51
C PHE A 329 10.55 0.14 -33.33
N THR A 330 11.03 -0.94 -32.70
CA THR A 330 11.91 -1.91 -33.37
C THR A 330 11.17 -3.09 -33.98
N GLY A 331 9.90 -3.29 -33.64
CA GLY A 331 9.13 -4.49 -33.99
C GLY A 331 9.64 -5.78 -33.32
N SER A 332 10.56 -5.66 -32.34
CA SER A 332 11.21 -6.79 -31.72
C SER A 332 10.38 -7.35 -30.57
N GLN A 333 10.40 -8.68 -30.40
CA GLN A 333 9.78 -9.34 -29.25
C GLN A 333 10.59 -9.05 -27.96
N ILE A 334 9.88 -9.00 -26.84
CA ILE A 334 10.50 -8.77 -25.54
C ILE A 334 11.18 -10.04 -25.07
N SER A 335 12.50 -10.02 -25.05
CA SER A 335 13.38 -11.07 -24.54
C SER A 335 14.32 -10.52 -23.45
N LEU A 336 15.08 -11.39 -22.77
CA LEU A 336 16.06 -10.96 -21.78
C LEU A 336 17.15 -10.07 -22.39
N ASP A 337 17.67 -10.41 -23.55
CA ASP A 337 18.72 -9.65 -24.20
C ASP A 337 18.20 -8.30 -24.69
N PHE A 338 17.02 -8.29 -25.35
CA PHE A 338 16.33 -7.05 -25.68
C PHE A 338 16.12 -6.16 -24.45
N THR A 339 15.69 -6.73 -23.33
CA THR A 339 15.47 -5.98 -22.09
C THR A 339 16.75 -5.39 -21.51
N ARG A 340 17.87 -6.12 -21.55
CA ARG A 340 19.17 -5.61 -21.12
C ARG A 340 19.60 -4.40 -21.92
N ASP A 341 19.43 -4.44 -23.23
CA ASP A 341 19.81 -3.34 -24.11
C ASP A 341 18.87 -2.13 -23.93
N ALA A 342 17.56 -2.37 -23.94
CA ALA A 342 16.55 -1.31 -23.81
C ALA A 342 16.57 -0.55 -22.46
N LEU A 343 16.99 -1.23 -21.37
CA LEU A 343 17.06 -0.67 -20.02
C LEU A 343 18.50 -0.42 -19.53
N ARG A 344 19.50 -0.54 -20.39
CA ARG A 344 20.92 -0.40 -20.04
C ARG A 344 21.21 0.88 -19.28
N ASP A 345 20.73 2.02 -19.78
CA ASP A 345 20.99 3.32 -19.17
C ASP A 345 20.34 3.45 -17.79
N LEU A 346 19.15 2.86 -17.61
CA LEU A 346 18.46 2.85 -16.32
C LEU A 346 19.26 2.05 -15.29
N PHE A 347 19.79 0.88 -15.67
CA PHE A 347 20.57 0.04 -14.78
C PHE A 347 21.93 0.66 -14.45
N VAL A 348 22.60 1.29 -15.43
CA VAL A 348 23.87 2.01 -15.21
C VAL A 348 23.66 3.20 -14.28
N ALA A 349 22.53 3.92 -14.38
CA ALA A 349 22.22 5.01 -13.47
C ALA A 349 22.00 4.52 -12.03
N GLN A 350 21.33 3.40 -11.84
CA GLN A 350 21.13 2.78 -10.52
C GLN A 350 22.45 2.23 -9.94
N ASP A 351 23.25 1.56 -10.74
CA ASP A 351 24.56 1.04 -10.30
C ASP A 351 25.52 2.18 -9.89
N LYS A 352 25.39 3.38 -10.49
CA LYS A 352 26.15 4.58 -10.10
C LYS A 352 25.71 5.19 -8.77
N GLN A 353 24.45 5.05 -8.38
CA GLN A 353 23.95 5.59 -7.12
C GLN A 353 24.39 4.75 -5.91
N ILE A 354 24.57 3.43 -6.09
CA ILE A 354 24.94 2.50 -5.02
C ILE A 354 26.42 2.13 -5.16
N THR A 355 27.32 3.08 -4.82
CA THR A 355 28.76 2.83 -4.76
C THR A 355 29.19 2.44 -3.35
N LEU A 356 30.32 1.73 -3.22
CA LEU A 356 30.92 1.40 -1.92
C LEU A 356 31.18 2.65 -1.07
N ASP A 357 31.51 3.77 -1.72
CA ASP A 357 31.76 5.04 -1.02
C ASP A 357 30.45 5.67 -0.53
N ASN A 358 29.39 5.61 -1.31
CA ASN A 358 28.07 6.06 -0.86
C ASN A 358 27.53 5.21 0.30
N ILE A 359 27.71 3.88 0.25
CA ILE A 359 27.35 2.99 1.35
C ILE A 359 28.11 3.37 2.64
N LYS A 360 29.41 3.59 2.54
CA LYS A 360 30.22 4.02 3.70
C LYS A 360 29.72 5.35 4.26
N LYS A 361 29.42 6.32 3.39
CA LYS A 361 28.91 7.64 3.78
C LYS A 361 27.58 7.53 4.52
N VAL A 362 26.59 6.87 3.92
CA VAL A 362 25.23 6.74 4.50
C VAL A 362 25.26 5.99 5.82
N VAL A 363 26.06 4.92 5.93
CA VAL A 363 26.21 4.15 7.19
C VAL A 363 26.91 4.99 8.25
N ALA A 364 27.97 5.73 7.89
CA ALA A 364 28.68 6.60 8.83
C ALA A 364 27.74 7.70 9.37
N GLU A 365 26.99 8.36 8.51
CA GLU A 365 25.98 9.36 8.89
C GLU A 365 24.91 8.77 9.81
N PHE A 366 24.38 7.58 9.50
CA PHE A 366 23.34 6.92 10.28
C PHE A 366 23.79 6.60 11.72
N PHE A 367 25.03 6.18 11.90
CA PHE A 367 25.60 5.86 13.22
C PHE A 367 26.38 7.01 13.84
N SER A 368 26.34 8.23 13.25
CA SER A 368 27.08 9.42 13.70
C SER A 368 28.59 9.15 13.83
N LEU A 369 29.17 8.46 12.83
CA LEU A 369 30.59 8.10 12.74
C LEU A 369 31.25 8.88 11.60
N GLN A 370 32.60 8.89 11.59
CA GLN A 370 33.36 9.32 10.42
C GLN A 370 33.56 8.14 9.44
N ILE A 371 33.67 8.41 8.15
CA ILE A 371 33.95 7.36 7.14
C ILE A 371 35.25 6.63 7.46
N SER A 372 36.26 7.33 7.99
CA SER A 372 37.54 6.78 8.46
C SER A 372 37.35 5.71 9.55
N ASP A 373 36.35 5.81 10.40
CA ASP A 373 36.07 4.82 11.45
C ASP A 373 35.67 3.47 10.86
N LEU A 374 34.90 3.49 9.77
CA LEU A 374 34.48 2.27 9.09
C LEU A 374 35.64 1.54 8.41
N THR A 375 36.70 2.25 8.02
CA THR A 375 37.92 1.69 7.38
C THR A 375 39.04 1.43 8.37
N SER A 376 38.95 1.94 9.61
CA SER A 376 39.97 1.83 10.64
C SER A 376 40.23 0.38 11.09
N ALA A 377 41.42 0.12 11.64
CA ALA A 377 41.75 -1.17 12.26
C ALA A 377 41.05 -1.43 13.59
N ASN A 378 40.39 -0.41 14.18
CA ASN A 378 39.73 -0.50 15.50
C ASN A 378 38.60 -1.55 15.50
N ARG A 379 38.61 -2.42 16.53
CA ARG A 379 37.67 -3.53 16.70
C ARG A 379 36.63 -3.30 17.80
N SER A 380 36.48 -2.07 18.31
CA SER A 380 35.46 -1.77 19.32
C SER A 380 34.06 -2.13 18.80
N ARG A 381 33.19 -2.59 19.68
CA ARG A 381 31.84 -3.04 19.31
C ARG A 381 31.03 -1.91 18.67
N SER A 382 31.24 -0.66 19.07
CA SER A 382 30.64 0.54 18.52
C SER A 382 30.98 0.79 17.05
N LEU A 383 32.17 0.36 16.59
CA LEU A 383 32.61 0.48 15.20
C LEU A 383 32.46 -0.82 14.40
N ALA A 384 32.56 -1.97 15.09
CA ALA A 384 32.49 -3.27 14.44
C ALA A 384 31.10 -3.54 13.86
N ARG A 385 30.02 -3.19 14.58
CA ARG A 385 28.66 -3.42 14.13
C ARG A 385 28.27 -2.57 12.92
N PRO A 386 28.44 -1.23 12.93
CA PRO A 386 28.22 -0.41 11.72
C PRO A 386 29.03 -0.89 10.52
N ARG A 387 30.27 -1.27 10.72
CA ARG A 387 31.13 -1.80 9.66
C ARG A 387 30.61 -3.13 9.08
N GLN A 388 30.17 -4.06 9.94
CA GLN A 388 29.56 -5.32 9.50
C GLN A 388 28.30 -5.05 8.68
N MET A 389 27.48 -4.10 9.12
CA MET A 389 26.26 -3.69 8.42
C MET A 389 26.57 -3.09 7.05
N ALA A 390 27.58 -2.21 6.96
CA ALA A 390 28.02 -1.62 5.70
C ALA A 390 28.57 -2.68 4.73
N MET A 391 29.34 -3.67 5.21
CA MET A 391 29.83 -4.78 4.39
C MET A 391 28.68 -5.67 3.88
N ALA A 392 27.68 -5.96 4.73
CA ALA A 392 26.51 -6.73 4.33
C ALA A 392 25.70 -5.98 3.27
N LEU A 393 25.42 -4.69 3.47
CA LEU A 393 24.77 -3.83 2.48
C LEU A 393 25.55 -3.76 1.16
N ALA A 394 26.88 -3.64 1.22
CA ALA A 394 27.73 -3.65 0.04
C ALA A 394 27.61 -4.96 -0.76
N LYS A 395 27.56 -6.10 -0.07
CA LYS A 395 27.35 -7.41 -0.70
C LYS A 395 25.97 -7.55 -1.33
N ASP A 396 24.94 -7.04 -0.67
CA ASP A 396 23.56 -7.19 -1.11
C ASP A 396 23.19 -6.21 -2.24
N LEU A 397 23.80 -5.02 -2.26
CA LEU A 397 23.41 -3.91 -3.13
C LEU A 397 24.34 -3.73 -4.34
N THR A 398 25.56 -4.29 -4.30
CA THR A 398 26.53 -4.10 -5.37
C THR A 398 26.98 -5.43 -5.99
N SER A 399 27.54 -5.35 -7.20
CA SER A 399 28.15 -6.50 -7.88
C SER A 399 29.60 -6.78 -7.47
N HIS A 400 30.15 -6.00 -6.50
CA HIS A 400 31.52 -6.17 -6.07
C HIS A 400 31.79 -7.53 -5.41
N SER A 401 32.90 -8.09 -5.70
CA SER A 401 33.38 -9.33 -5.08
C SER A 401 33.75 -9.12 -3.60
N LEU A 402 33.74 -10.19 -2.81
CA LEU A 402 34.13 -10.12 -1.39
C LEU A 402 35.53 -9.52 -1.17
N PRO A 403 36.54 -9.84 -1.98
CA PRO A 403 37.88 -9.21 -1.89
C PRO A 403 37.81 -7.69 -2.16
N GLU A 404 37.07 -7.23 -3.17
CA GLU A 404 36.91 -5.79 -3.48
C GLU A 404 36.26 -5.04 -2.34
N ILE A 405 35.17 -5.61 -1.76
CA ILE A 405 34.53 -5.05 -0.58
C ILE A 405 35.51 -4.98 0.58
N GLY A 406 36.26 -6.06 0.84
CA GLY A 406 37.27 -6.09 1.90
C GLY A 406 38.33 -5.01 1.74
N LYS A 407 38.83 -4.81 0.52
CA LYS A 407 39.76 -3.75 0.18
C LYS A 407 39.20 -2.36 0.44
N ALA A 408 37.96 -2.11 0.07
CA ALA A 408 37.27 -0.82 0.28
C ALA A 408 37.03 -0.50 1.75
N PHE A 409 36.94 -1.50 2.63
CA PHE A 409 36.73 -1.37 4.07
C PHE A 409 38.03 -1.51 4.90
N GLY A 410 39.15 -1.00 4.38
CA GLY A 410 40.42 -0.92 5.10
C GLY A 410 41.31 -2.16 4.89
N GLY A 411 41.31 -2.78 3.72
CA GLY A 411 42.19 -3.88 3.35
C GLY A 411 41.87 -5.19 4.09
N ARG A 412 40.59 -5.43 4.39
CA ARG A 412 40.16 -6.64 5.10
C ARG A 412 40.08 -7.84 4.16
N ASP A 413 40.34 -9.00 4.72
CA ASP A 413 40.22 -10.26 3.98
C ASP A 413 38.75 -10.57 3.63
N HIS A 414 38.53 -11.27 2.51
CA HIS A 414 37.24 -11.71 2.04
C HIS A 414 36.47 -12.55 3.08
N THR A 415 37.18 -13.32 3.92
CA THR A 415 36.59 -14.08 5.02
C THR A 415 35.95 -13.17 6.07
N THR A 416 36.55 -11.99 6.31
CA THR A 416 35.96 -10.97 7.23
C THR A 416 34.66 -10.44 6.68
N VAL A 417 34.57 -10.20 5.36
CA VAL A 417 33.34 -9.74 4.71
C VAL A 417 32.23 -10.83 4.76
N MET A 418 32.62 -12.07 4.46
CA MET A 418 31.73 -13.23 4.53
C MET A 418 31.19 -13.43 5.96
N HIS A 419 32.05 -13.34 6.96
CA HIS A 419 31.67 -13.41 8.37
C HIS A 419 30.73 -12.27 8.78
N ALA A 420 31.00 -11.04 8.31
CA ALA A 420 30.18 -9.88 8.58
C ALA A 420 28.75 -10.07 7.99
N THR A 421 28.66 -10.50 6.75
CA THR A 421 27.38 -10.76 6.08
C THR A 421 26.58 -11.83 6.82
N LYS A 422 27.20 -12.98 7.12
CA LYS A 422 26.54 -14.06 7.88
C LYS A 422 26.06 -13.58 9.24
N LYS A 423 26.89 -12.84 9.96
CA LYS A 423 26.56 -12.33 11.30
C LYS A 423 25.40 -11.34 11.28
N ILE A 424 25.34 -10.44 10.29
CA ILE A 424 24.21 -9.51 10.16
C ILE A 424 22.94 -10.27 9.79
N THR A 425 22.99 -11.25 8.89
CA THR A 425 21.83 -12.09 8.56
C THR A 425 21.26 -12.81 9.78
N GLU A 426 22.12 -13.41 10.61
CA GLU A 426 21.70 -14.06 11.87
C GLU A 426 21.07 -13.08 12.85
N LEU A 427 21.64 -11.89 12.98
CA LEU A 427 21.18 -10.88 13.92
C LEU A 427 19.86 -10.25 13.50
N ARG A 428 19.61 -10.07 12.23
CA ARG A 428 18.33 -9.59 11.69
C ARG A 428 17.16 -10.53 12.05
N LEU A 429 17.44 -11.84 12.15
CA LEU A 429 16.43 -12.83 12.57
C LEU A 429 16.19 -12.83 14.09
N SER A 430 17.18 -12.41 14.89
CA SER A 430 17.14 -12.51 16.35
C SER A 430 16.92 -11.18 17.08
N ASP A 431 17.17 -10.05 16.44
CA ASP A 431 17.12 -8.71 17.05
C ASP A 431 16.36 -7.74 16.12
N PRO A 432 15.09 -7.42 16.44
CA PRO A 432 14.27 -6.52 15.65
C PRO A 432 14.91 -5.13 15.43
N ASN A 433 15.66 -4.61 16.40
CA ASN A 433 16.32 -3.31 16.28
C ASN A 433 17.40 -3.33 15.18
N ILE A 434 18.10 -4.45 15.02
CA ILE A 434 19.11 -4.59 13.96
C ILE A 434 18.46 -4.73 12.59
N ASP A 435 17.32 -5.42 12.51
CA ASP A 435 16.57 -5.51 11.26
C ASP A 435 15.99 -4.17 10.84
N ASP A 436 15.46 -3.39 11.80
CA ASP A 436 14.98 -2.02 11.57
C ASP A 436 16.11 -1.10 11.08
N GLN A 437 17.28 -1.15 11.72
CA GLN A 437 18.45 -0.37 11.29
C GLN A 437 18.90 -0.74 9.87
N TYR A 438 18.95 -2.04 9.56
CA TYR A 438 19.32 -2.53 8.24
C TYR A 438 18.33 -2.08 7.18
N THR A 439 17.04 -2.19 7.46
CA THR A 439 15.96 -1.79 6.57
C THR A 439 15.95 -0.28 6.33
N ASN A 440 16.20 0.52 7.37
CA ASN A 440 16.31 1.98 7.24
C ASN A 440 17.51 2.40 6.39
N LEU A 441 18.67 1.75 6.58
CA LEU A 441 19.85 1.98 5.74
C LEU A 441 19.64 1.56 4.30
N LEU A 442 18.99 0.40 4.09
CA LEU A 442 18.63 -0.08 2.77
C LEU A 442 17.75 0.94 2.04
N ARG A 443 16.71 1.48 2.73
CA ARG A 443 15.85 2.54 2.17
C ARG A 443 16.62 3.79 1.79
N LYS A 444 17.55 4.26 2.65
CA LYS A 444 18.37 5.45 2.36
C LYS A 444 19.34 5.26 1.19
N LEU A 445 19.76 4.04 0.91
CA LEU A 445 20.68 3.73 -0.19
C LEU A 445 19.97 3.47 -1.52
N THR A 446 18.67 3.10 -1.47
CA THR A 446 17.90 2.75 -2.67
C THR A 446 16.89 3.83 -3.08
N ASN A 447 16.71 4.89 -2.28
CA ASN A 447 15.93 6.09 -2.59
C ASN A 447 16.87 7.25 -2.93
#